data_c2bb288674c58023070a065fc393bd08
#
_entry.id   c2bb288674c58023070a065fc393bd08
#
_cell.length_a   1.000
_cell.length_b   1.000
_cell.length_c   1.000
_cell.angle_alpha   90.00
_cell.angle_beta   90.00
_cell.angle_gamma   90.00
#
_symmetry.space_group_name_H-M   'P 1'
#
loop_
_entity.id
_entity.type
_entity.pdbx_description
1 polymer ?
#
loop_
_entity_poly.entity_id
_entity_poly.type
_entity_poly.pdbx_seq_one_letter_code
_entity_poly.pdbx_strand_id
1 'polypeptide(L)'
;MANRFSAVLFLGLVCASQAYGSTADLMCERAQPVYVGGDVVSDNVIDLVWRGRTYRMQRVGTTTGVQRFEDPVSQLIWISIPSKSMLLDGSKGQPIVSECKVHTRANPVR
;
A
#
# COMPACT_ATOMS: atom_id res chain seq x y z
N MET A 1 -16.59 -50.56 21.86
CA MET A 1 -16.63 -50.19 21.43
C MET A 1 -16.53 -49.13 21.14
N ALA A 2 -16.40 -48.78 21.05
CA ALA A 2 -16.47 -47.88 20.59
C ALA A 2 -16.07 -46.91 20.17
N ASN A 3 -15.96 -46.67 19.98
CA ASN A 3 -15.70 -45.81 19.39
C ASN A 3 -15.36 -44.81 19.12
N ARG A 4 -15.26 -44.43 18.84
CA ARG A 4 -15.08 -43.60 18.40
C ARG A 4 -14.72 -42.58 18.05
N PHE A 5 -14.55 -42.06 17.76
CA PHE A 5 -14.32 -41.19 17.22
C PHE A 5 -14.17 -40.19 17.00
N SER A 6 -14.02 -39.85 16.79
CA SER A 6 -14.07 -39.03 16.36
C SER A 6 -13.79 -38.03 16.10
N ALA A 7 -13.74 -37.63 15.83
CA ALA A 7 -13.68 -36.68 15.36
C ALA A 7 -13.24 -35.67 15.14
N VAL A 8 -13.11 -35.32 14.87
CA VAL A 8 -12.84 -34.40 14.44
C VAL A 8 -12.52 -33.36 14.14
N LEU A 9 -12.43 -33.00 13.92
CA LEU A 9 -12.24 -32.10 13.41
C LEU A 9 -11.79 -31.07 13.18
N PHE A 10 -11.68 -30.56 12.83
CA PHE A 10 -11.36 -29.58 12.37
C PHE A 10 -11.18 -28.59 12.07
N LEU A 11 -11.15 -28.28 11.92
CA LEU A 11 -11.08 -27.49 11.45
C LEU A 11 -10.74 -26.43 11.31
N GLY A 12 -10.65 -25.98 11.08
CA GLY A 12 -10.51 -24.96 10.74
C GLY A 12 -10.02 -24.09 10.49
N LEU A 13 -9.91 -23.71 10.18
CA LEU A 13 -9.58 -22.91 9.69
C LEU A 13 -9.39 -21.91 9.52
N VAL A 14 -9.42 -21.44 9.24
CA VAL A 14 -9.32 -20.55 8.90
C VAL A 14 -8.90 -19.60 8.62
N CYS A 15 -8.82 -19.16 8.23
CA CYS A 15 -8.50 -18.32 7.69
C CYS A 15 -8.40 -17.29 7.70
N ALA A 16 -8.26 -16.82 7.57
CA ALA A 16 -8.17 -15.86 7.58
C ALA A 16 -8.01 -14.91 6.97
N SER A 17 -8.06 -14.60 6.62
CA SER A 17 -8.04 -13.82 5.87
C SER A 17 -7.80 -12.61 6.06
N GLN A 18 -7.50 -12.14 5.96
CA GLN A 18 -7.22 -11.20 6.05
C GLN A 18 -7.44 -10.18 5.53
N ALA A 19 -7.65 -9.80 5.38
CA ALA A 19 -8.12 -8.95 4.80
C ALA A 19 -7.64 -7.70 4.95
N TYR A 20 -7.43 -7.18 4.52
CA TYR A 20 -7.02 -6.12 4.72
C TYR A 20 -7.12 -5.24 4.01
N GLY A 21 -7.01 -4.65 4.11
CA GLY A 21 -7.19 -3.46 3.52
C GLY A 21 -6.94 -3.45 2.16
N SER A 22 -7.16 -2.43 1.54
CA SER A 22 -6.92 -2.38 0.14
C SER A 22 -5.46 -2.21 -0.14
N THR A 23 -5.04 -2.75 -1.24
CA THR A 23 -3.69 -2.57 -1.73
C THR A 23 -3.79 -2.01 -3.12
N ALA A 24 -3.12 -0.93 -3.36
CA ALA A 24 -3.12 -0.32 -4.68
C ALA A 24 -1.78 -0.57 -5.35
N ASP A 25 -1.86 -1.02 -6.59
CA ASP A 25 -0.67 -1.17 -7.41
C ASP A 25 -0.59 0.06 -8.28
N LEU A 26 0.51 0.78 -8.17
CA LEU A 26 0.70 1.97 -8.98
C LEU A 26 1.88 1.76 -9.90
N MET A 27 1.76 2.32 -11.09
CA MET A 27 2.86 2.31 -12.03
C MET A 27 3.31 3.75 -12.21
N CYS A 28 4.57 3.98 -11.99
CA CYS A 28 5.15 5.31 -12.11
C CYS A 28 5.90 5.44 -13.42
N GLU A 29 6.45 6.62 -13.65
CA GLU A 29 7.25 6.84 -14.86
C GLU A 29 8.36 5.82 -14.97
N ARG A 30 8.78 5.54 -16.17
CA ARG A 30 9.82 4.57 -16.46
C ARG A 30 9.49 3.17 -15.97
N ALA A 31 8.19 2.85 -15.95
CA ALA A 31 7.70 1.52 -15.60
C ALA A 31 8.18 1.07 -14.21
N GLN A 32 8.23 1.98 -13.26
CA GLN A 32 8.64 1.65 -11.91
C GLN A 32 7.42 1.44 -11.03
N PRO A 33 7.26 0.27 -10.45
CA PRO A 33 6.07 -0.02 -9.65
C PRO A 33 6.21 0.46 -8.21
N VAL A 34 5.10 0.91 -7.67
CA VAL A 34 4.99 1.22 -6.24
C VAL A 34 3.70 0.58 -5.76
N TYR A 35 3.75 -0.06 -4.60
CA TYR A 35 2.57 -0.65 -4.03
C TYR A 35 2.24 0.06 -2.74
N VAL A 36 0.98 0.36 -2.53
CA VAL A 36 0.53 1.05 -1.34
C VAL A 36 -0.51 0.20 -0.64
N GLY A 37 -0.23 -0.18 0.59
CA GLY A 37 -1.20 -0.89 1.41
C GLY A 37 -1.88 0.08 2.35
N GLY A 38 -3.20 0.08 2.32
CA GLY A 38 -3.99 1.00 3.11
C GLY A 38 -4.70 2.00 2.22
N ASP A 39 -5.42 2.90 2.86
CA ASP A 39 -6.24 3.89 2.17
C ASP A 39 -5.62 5.26 2.39
N VAL A 40 -5.11 5.87 1.34
CA VAL A 40 -4.45 7.17 1.45
C VAL A 40 -5.40 8.28 1.84
N VAL A 41 -6.70 8.07 1.71
CA VAL A 41 -7.68 9.08 2.07
C VAL A 41 -8.02 9.00 3.57
N SER A 42 -8.18 7.80 4.09
CA SER A 42 -8.70 7.64 5.45
C SER A 42 -7.69 7.13 6.48
N ASP A 43 -6.65 6.45 6.07
CA ASP A 43 -5.73 5.86 7.04
C ASP A 43 -4.64 6.84 7.46
N ASN A 44 -4.21 6.74 8.70
CA ASN A 44 -3.13 7.56 9.19
C ASN A 44 -1.76 6.92 8.97
N VAL A 45 -1.75 5.65 8.67
CA VAL A 45 -0.52 4.92 8.39
C VAL A 45 -0.77 4.06 7.16
N ILE A 46 0.15 4.10 6.24
CA ILE A 46 0.12 3.23 5.06
C ILE A 46 1.44 2.52 4.95
N ASP A 47 1.45 1.40 4.25
CA ASP A 47 2.68 0.70 3.95
C ASP A 47 2.98 0.94 2.48
N LEU A 48 4.16 1.42 2.21
CA LEU A 48 4.59 1.72 0.85
C LEU A 48 5.71 0.78 0.48
N VAL A 49 5.56 0.08 -0.62
CA VAL A 49 6.59 -0.84 -1.10
C VAL A 49 7.27 -0.21 -2.30
N TRP A 50 8.56 -0.01 -2.16
CA TRP A 50 9.38 0.60 -3.20
C TRP A 50 10.68 -0.19 -3.29
N ARG A 51 10.95 -0.71 -4.46
CA ARG A 51 12.16 -1.49 -4.73
C ARG A 51 12.38 -2.60 -3.72
N GLY A 52 11.31 -3.35 -3.47
CA GLY A 52 11.40 -4.51 -2.60
C GLY A 52 11.44 -4.23 -1.12
N ARG A 53 11.35 -2.95 -0.73
CA ARG A 53 11.33 -2.60 0.67
C ARG A 53 9.99 -2.02 1.05
N THR A 54 9.56 -2.32 2.26
CA THR A 54 8.32 -1.79 2.79
C THR A 54 8.65 -0.66 3.76
N TYR A 55 8.02 0.48 3.53
CA TYR A 55 8.18 1.65 4.38
C TYR A 55 6.86 1.97 5.05
N ARG A 56 6.91 2.12 6.36
CA ARG A 56 5.70 2.47 7.07
C ARG A 56 5.61 3.97 7.12
N MET A 57 4.64 4.51 6.44
CA MET A 57 4.53 5.94 6.23
C MET A 57 3.42 6.50 7.10
N GLN A 58 3.65 7.63 7.69
CA GLN A 58 2.69 8.27 8.58
C GLN A 58 2.13 9.53 7.95
N ARG A 59 0.85 9.72 8.11
CA ARG A 59 0.16 10.89 7.55
C ARG A 59 0.66 12.16 8.19
N VAL A 60 0.88 13.16 7.37
CA VAL A 60 1.27 14.49 7.80
C VAL A 60 0.17 15.44 7.32
N GLY A 61 -0.25 16.35 8.18
CA GLY A 61 -1.28 17.31 7.82
C GLY A 61 -0.82 18.25 6.73
N THR A 62 -1.73 18.59 5.84
CA THR A 62 -1.47 19.56 4.80
C THR A 62 -2.61 20.55 4.77
N THR A 63 -2.39 21.68 4.12
CA THR A 63 -3.42 22.69 3.98
C THR A 63 -4.02 22.71 2.57
N THR A 64 -3.57 21.84 1.70
CA THR A 64 -3.94 21.89 0.30
C THR A 64 -4.86 20.77 -0.14
N GLY A 65 -5.21 19.87 0.76
CA GLY A 65 -6.02 18.72 0.36
C GLY A 65 -5.20 17.58 -0.23
N VAL A 66 -3.91 17.75 -0.34
CA VAL A 66 -3.02 16.70 -0.80
C VAL A 66 -2.84 15.71 0.34
N GLN A 67 -2.79 14.43 0.02
CA GLN A 67 -2.50 13.41 1.03
C GLN A 67 -0.98 13.24 1.09
N ARG A 68 -0.42 13.48 2.24
CA ARG A 68 1.03 13.42 2.42
C ARG A 68 1.38 12.46 3.54
N PHE A 69 2.32 11.57 3.27
CA PHE A 69 2.81 10.60 4.25
C PHE A 69 4.32 10.67 4.28
N GLU A 70 4.90 10.46 5.45
CA GLU A 70 6.34 10.52 5.62
C GLU A 70 6.83 9.38 6.46
N ASP A 71 8.01 8.88 6.13
CA ASP A 71 8.73 7.95 6.97
C ASP A 71 9.94 8.71 7.52
N PRO A 72 9.95 9.04 8.80
CA PRO A 72 11.05 9.84 9.35
C PRO A 72 12.40 9.12 9.34
N VAL A 73 12.39 7.81 9.28
CA VAL A 73 13.64 7.06 9.29
C VAL A 73 14.33 7.13 7.93
N SER A 74 13.61 6.82 6.88
CA SER A 74 14.17 6.86 5.53
C SER A 74 14.11 8.23 4.91
N GLN A 75 13.26 9.10 5.47
CA GLN A 75 13.00 10.44 4.94
C GLN A 75 12.30 10.40 3.59
N LEU A 76 11.63 9.31 3.30
CA LEU A 76 10.82 9.26 2.10
C LEU A 76 9.50 9.97 2.35
N ILE A 77 8.99 10.60 1.31
CA ILE A 77 7.71 11.31 1.36
C ILE A 77 6.85 10.81 0.21
N TRP A 78 5.64 10.43 0.54
CA TRP A 78 4.67 9.99 -0.46
C TRP A 78 3.59 11.06 -0.56
N ILE A 79 3.41 11.58 -1.78
CA ILE A 79 2.40 12.59 -2.05
C ILE A 79 1.35 11.97 -2.96
N SER A 80 0.11 12.03 -2.54
CA SER A 80 -0.98 11.47 -3.32
C SER A 80 -2.01 12.54 -3.61
N ILE A 81 -2.31 12.72 -4.87
CA ILE A 81 -3.42 13.57 -5.30
C ILE A 81 -4.35 12.70 -6.13
N PRO A 82 -5.56 13.13 -6.38
CA PRO A 82 -6.52 12.24 -7.04
C PRO A 82 -6.06 11.63 -8.35
N SER A 83 -5.32 12.35 -9.15
CA SER A 83 -4.95 11.85 -10.46
C SER A 83 -3.61 11.13 -10.50
N LYS A 84 -2.75 11.37 -9.55
CA LYS A 84 -1.43 10.75 -9.58
C LYS A 84 -0.71 10.95 -8.25
N SER A 85 0.41 10.28 -8.11
CA SER A 85 1.19 10.35 -6.90
C SER A 85 2.67 10.42 -7.22
N MET A 86 3.46 10.69 -6.21
CA MET A 86 4.91 10.71 -6.38
C MET A 86 5.61 10.38 -5.08
N LEU A 87 6.80 9.84 -5.21
CA LEU A 87 7.67 9.53 -4.09
C LEU A 87 8.86 10.46 -4.13
N LEU A 88 9.11 11.15 -3.02
CA LEU A 88 10.21 12.09 -2.94
C LEU A 88 11.23 11.66 -1.92
N ASP A 89 12.46 12.11 -2.13
CA ASP A 89 13.51 12.02 -1.15
C ASP A 89 13.43 13.28 -0.32
N GLY A 90 12.95 13.16 0.91
CA GLY A 90 12.75 14.32 1.76
C GLY A 90 14.05 15.01 2.16
N SER A 91 15.17 14.28 2.16
CA SER A 91 16.43 14.88 2.52
C SER A 91 16.95 15.82 1.44
N LYS A 92 16.55 15.59 0.20
CA LYS A 92 16.99 16.42 -0.92
C LYS A 92 15.88 17.25 -1.52
N GLY A 93 14.64 16.95 -1.13
CA GLY A 93 13.50 17.66 -1.71
C GLY A 93 13.29 17.34 -3.17
N GLN A 94 13.72 16.19 -3.62
CA GLN A 94 13.66 15.82 -5.03
C GLN A 94 12.82 14.58 -5.26
N PRO A 95 12.09 14.53 -6.37
CA PRO A 95 11.32 13.32 -6.69
C PRO A 95 12.23 12.15 -6.99
N ILE A 96 11.85 10.99 -6.49
CA ILE A 96 12.50 9.74 -6.84
C ILE A 96 11.78 9.15 -8.03
N VAL A 97 10.45 9.04 -7.94
CA VAL A 97 9.61 8.66 -9.07
C VAL A 97 8.34 9.50 -8.99
N SER A 98 7.81 9.81 -10.13
CA SER A 98 6.59 10.61 -10.22
C SER A 98 5.65 10.01 -11.25
N GLU A 99 4.53 10.67 -11.46
CA GLU A 99 3.52 10.20 -12.39
C GLU A 99 3.03 8.80 -12.03
N CYS A 100 2.91 8.52 -10.73
CA CYS A 100 2.42 7.23 -10.28
C CYS A 100 0.91 7.20 -10.37
N LYS A 101 0.38 6.25 -11.11
CA LYS A 101 -1.05 6.13 -11.33
C LYS A 101 -1.46 4.71 -11.03
N VAL A 102 -2.69 4.55 -10.57
CA VAL A 102 -3.20 3.23 -10.28
C VAL A 102 -3.12 2.39 -11.54
N HIS A 103 -2.47 1.25 -11.40
CA HIS A 103 -2.30 0.34 -12.51
C HIS A 103 -3.39 -0.71 -12.41
N THR A 104 -4.37 -0.57 -13.24
CA THR A 104 -5.47 -1.50 -13.22
C THR A 104 -5.09 -2.72 -14.00
N ARG A 105 -5.08 -3.85 -13.35
CA ARG A 105 -4.74 -5.01 -14.00
C ARG A 105 -5.79 -5.41 -14.81
N ALA A 106 -5.98 -5.14 -15.49
CA ALA A 106 -6.97 -5.43 -16.31
C ALA A 106 -7.77 -6.34 -16.31
N ASN A 107 -8.22 -6.48 -16.71
CA ASN A 107 -8.98 -7.04 -16.86
C ASN A 107 -9.26 -7.27 -17.97
N PRO A 108 -9.35 -7.69 -18.34
CA PRO A 108 -9.46 -7.93 -19.42
C PRO A 108 -10.48 -8.09 -19.95
N VAL A 109 -10.92 -8.27 -20.19
CA VAL A 109 -11.88 -8.45 -20.70
C VAL A 109 -12.10 -8.25 -21.62
N ARG A 110 -12.06 -8.37 -22.01
CA ARG A 110 -12.35 -8.10 -22.91
C ARG A 110 -12.48 -8.51 -23.31
#